data_e0fdc3bb203586ad7ad3ac1edf7a277e
#
_entry.id   e0fdc3bb203586ad7ad3ac1edf7a277e
#
_cell.length_a   1.000
_cell.length_b   1.000
_cell.length_c   1.000
_cell.angle_alpha   90.00
_cell.angle_beta   90.00
_cell.angle_gamma   90.00
#
_symmetry.space_group_name_H-M   'P 1'
#
loop_
_entity.id
_entity.type
_entity.pdbx_description
1 polymer ?
#
loop_
_entity_poly.entity_id
_entity_poly.type
_entity_poly.pdbx_seq_one_letter_code
_entity_poly.pdbx_strand_id
1 'polypeptide(L)'
;MRTKTLTPLAACLLVSALPAVAQAPAVWKAHDMSRPRPAVVQPPAQALPVPAPPDAIVLFDGRSLAEWRSSDGGPAKWVVKDGAIESVPGSGYLYSARGFGDVQLHVEWAAPVPAKGTSQGRGNSGVFLMGLYEVQVLDSFQNDTYPDGQAAAVYGQYPPLVNACRPPGEWQAYDIAFRRPRFRPDGGLVSPARVTVIHNGVLVQDGVEPWGPTSWLQAMPYSAHADRLPLAFQDHGNPVRYRNIWLRELPESPLPGPSPDPRPVVNLPQGSLDRYVGKYKVDAQASYTVSRRGSQLLCDFQYNGQALELVPHSEREMSLRWTAGEVEFDLKPDGTVTGFTFSLGGEKRTATKAP
;
A
#
# COMPACT_ATOMS: atom_id res chain seq x y z
N MET A 1 -40.91 0.88 72.25
CA MET A 1 -41.09 1.14 70.79
C MET A 1 -39.74 0.90 70.15
N ARG A 2 -39.57 -0.20 69.39
CA ARG A 2 -38.33 -0.49 68.65
C ARG A 2 -38.61 -0.29 67.18
N THR A 3 -38.01 0.71 66.62
CA THR A 3 -38.03 1.03 65.14
C THR A 3 -37.13 0.03 64.42
N LYS A 4 -37.71 -0.72 63.48
CA LYS A 4 -37.00 -1.58 62.52
C LYS A 4 -36.61 -0.75 61.30
N THR A 5 -35.33 -0.60 61.05
CA THR A 5 -34.77 -0.04 59.84
C THR A 5 -34.76 -1.11 58.74
N LEU A 6 -35.43 -0.84 57.61
CA LEU A 6 -35.42 -1.63 56.39
C LEU A 6 -34.26 -1.16 55.50
N THR A 7 -33.35 -2.06 55.15
CA THR A 7 -32.27 -1.85 54.18
C THR A 7 -32.81 -2.15 52.80
N PRO A 8 -32.60 -1.29 51.79
CA PRO A 8 -33.03 -1.60 50.40
C PRO A 8 -32.03 -2.56 49.74
N LEU A 9 -32.58 -3.63 49.16
CA LEU A 9 -31.87 -4.55 48.29
C LEU A 9 -31.64 -3.84 46.91
N ALA A 10 -30.37 -3.62 46.56
CA ALA A 10 -30.02 -3.16 45.24
C ALA A 10 -30.05 -4.34 44.26
N ALA A 11 -31.00 -4.33 43.33
CA ALA A 11 -31.07 -5.26 42.20
C ALA A 11 -30.02 -4.87 41.13
N CYS A 12 -28.95 -5.66 41.01
CA CYS A 12 -28.03 -5.54 39.87
C CYS A 12 -28.69 -6.11 38.61
N LEU A 13 -29.07 -5.24 37.68
CA LEU A 13 -29.46 -5.61 36.31
C LEU A 13 -28.20 -5.99 35.52
N LEU A 14 -28.00 -7.28 35.33
CA LEU A 14 -27.03 -7.80 34.36
C LEU A 14 -27.55 -7.55 32.94
N VAL A 15 -27.07 -6.49 32.29
CA VAL A 15 -27.25 -6.28 30.86
C VAL A 15 -26.33 -7.23 30.12
N SER A 16 -26.86 -8.35 29.64
CA SER A 16 -26.15 -9.23 28.70
C SER A 16 -25.98 -8.53 27.37
N ALA A 17 -24.76 -8.07 27.07
CA ALA A 17 -24.40 -7.62 25.74
C ALA A 17 -24.44 -8.82 24.79
N LEU A 18 -25.41 -8.83 23.87
CA LEU A 18 -25.41 -9.78 22.75
C LEU A 18 -24.16 -9.52 21.91
N PRO A 19 -23.45 -10.58 21.44
CA PRO A 19 -22.33 -10.41 20.55
C PRO A 19 -22.81 -9.74 19.27
N ALA A 20 -22.18 -8.64 18.88
CA ALA A 20 -22.41 -8.02 17.57
C ALA A 20 -22.07 -9.05 16.49
N VAL A 21 -23.06 -9.53 15.77
CA VAL A 21 -22.85 -10.37 14.59
C VAL A 21 -22.13 -9.49 13.58
N ALA A 22 -20.87 -9.81 13.28
CA ALA A 22 -20.12 -9.12 12.23
C ALA A 22 -20.91 -9.29 10.92
N GLN A 23 -21.46 -8.19 10.44
CA GLN A 23 -22.18 -8.16 9.17
C GLN A 23 -21.20 -8.45 8.05
N ALA A 24 -21.49 -9.42 7.18
CA ALA A 24 -20.66 -9.69 6.02
C ALA A 24 -20.46 -8.39 5.23
N PRO A 25 -19.24 -8.12 4.72
CA PRO A 25 -18.99 -6.89 3.98
C PRO A 25 -19.97 -6.78 2.80
N ALA A 26 -20.61 -5.63 2.68
CA ALA A 26 -21.57 -5.40 1.59
C ALA A 26 -20.83 -5.45 0.25
N VAL A 27 -21.33 -6.27 -0.67
CA VAL A 27 -20.82 -6.34 -2.05
C VAL A 27 -21.54 -5.27 -2.86
N TRP A 28 -20.79 -4.24 -3.27
CA TRP A 28 -21.31 -3.13 -4.08
C TRP A 28 -21.09 -3.40 -5.58
N LYS A 29 -22.07 -3.06 -6.40
CA LYS A 29 -21.89 -3.05 -7.86
C LYS A 29 -21.23 -1.75 -8.29
N ALA A 30 -20.62 -1.75 -9.47
CA ALA A 30 -20.10 -0.54 -10.09
C ALA A 30 -21.24 0.49 -10.24
N HIS A 31 -20.93 1.76 -9.92
CA HIS A 31 -21.85 2.90 -10.00
C HIS A 31 -23.10 2.83 -9.11
N ASP A 32 -23.05 2.03 -8.05
CA ASP A 32 -24.17 1.92 -7.11
C ASP A 32 -24.31 3.21 -6.28
N MET A 33 -25.37 3.97 -6.57
CA MET A 33 -25.69 5.22 -5.87
C MET A 33 -26.08 5.01 -4.40
N SER A 34 -26.43 3.80 -3.97
CA SER A 34 -26.72 3.49 -2.56
C SER A 34 -25.47 3.24 -1.72
N ARG A 35 -24.30 3.05 -2.36
CA ARG A 35 -23.03 2.90 -1.70
C ARG A 35 -22.69 4.17 -0.88
N PRO A 36 -22.17 4.06 0.36
CA PRO A 36 -21.81 5.22 1.18
C PRO A 36 -20.88 6.19 0.43
N ARG A 37 -21.20 7.47 0.48
CA ARG A 37 -20.38 8.54 -0.10
C ARG A 37 -19.09 8.72 0.72
N PRO A 38 -17.94 8.92 0.07
CA PRO A 38 -16.73 9.35 0.76
C PRO A 38 -16.98 10.64 1.54
N ALA A 39 -16.55 10.67 2.81
CA ALA A 39 -16.69 11.87 3.63
C ALA A 39 -15.88 13.02 3.02
N VAL A 40 -16.42 14.23 3.03
CA VAL A 40 -15.70 15.41 2.54
C VAL A 40 -14.68 15.84 3.58
N VAL A 41 -13.44 16.01 3.15
CA VAL A 41 -12.33 16.50 3.97
C VAL A 41 -11.75 17.75 3.32
N GLN A 42 -11.58 18.82 4.10
CA GLN A 42 -10.87 20.00 3.65
C GLN A 42 -9.37 19.67 3.55
N PRO A 43 -8.77 19.65 2.35
CA PRO A 43 -7.36 19.35 2.23
C PRO A 43 -6.48 20.50 2.79
N PRO A 44 -5.27 20.20 3.29
CA PRO A 44 -4.33 21.21 3.74
C PRO A 44 -3.89 22.11 2.58
N ALA A 45 -3.44 23.32 2.89
CA ALA A 45 -2.79 24.18 1.90
C ALA A 45 -1.51 23.48 1.38
N GLN A 46 -1.30 23.50 0.06
CA GLN A 46 -0.10 22.97 -0.58
C GLN A 46 0.59 24.08 -1.39
N ALA A 47 1.92 24.06 -1.36
CA ALA A 47 2.71 24.90 -2.28
C ALA A 47 2.75 24.21 -3.65
N LEU A 48 1.92 24.67 -4.57
CA LEU A 48 1.90 24.18 -5.95
C LEU A 48 2.53 25.23 -6.90
N PRO A 49 3.26 24.83 -7.96
CA PRO A 49 3.56 23.42 -8.34
C PRO A 49 4.61 22.76 -7.44
N VAL A 50 4.47 21.44 -7.24
CA VAL A 50 5.45 20.64 -6.50
C VAL A 50 6.69 20.42 -7.36
N PRO A 51 7.92 20.79 -6.92
CA PRO A 51 9.12 20.56 -7.71
C PRO A 51 9.36 19.08 -8.00
N ALA A 52 9.75 18.77 -9.26
CA ALA A 52 10.15 17.43 -9.62
C ALA A 52 11.47 17.04 -8.91
N PRO A 53 11.59 15.82 -8.35
CA PRO A 53 12.85 15.30 -7.85
C PRO A 53 13.93 15.27 -8.95
N PRO A 54 15.24 15.32 -8.62
CA PRO A 54 16.32 15.36 -9.61
C PRO A 54 16.37 14.13 -10.53
N ASP A 55 15.85 12.99 -10.08
CA ASP A 55 15.79 11.74 -10.83
C ASP A 55 14.45 11.53 -11.54
N ALA A 56 13.57 12.53 -11.53
CA ALA A 56 12.27 12.44 -12.19
C ALA A 56 12.39 12.63 -13.71
N ILE A 57 11.54 11.92 -14.42
CA ILE A 57 11.27 12.12 -15.84
C ILE A 57 10.14 13.14 -15.96
N VAL A 58 10.45 14.33 -16.45
CA VAL A 58 9.46 15.38 -16.66
C VAL A 58 8.75 15.11 -17.99
N LEU A 59 7.44 14.87 -17.92
CA LEU A 59 6.59 14.63 -19.09
C LEU A 59 5.96 15.92 -19.62
N PHE A 60 5.80 16.92 -18.75
CA PHE A 60 5.31 18.24 -19.15
C PHE A 60 5.82 19.32 -18.20
N ASP A 61 6.52 20.28 -18.75
CA ASP A 61 7.18 21.39 -18.06
C ASP A 61 6.45 22.75 -18.25
N GLY A 62 5.25 22.72 -18.82
CA GLY A 62 4.47 23.93 -19.12
C GLY A 62 4.66 24.46 -20.55
N ARG A 63 5.44 23.82 -21.43
CA ARG A 63 5.84 24.37 -22.72
C ARG A 63 5.48 23.51 -23.94
N SER A 64 5.73 22.19 -23.89
CA SER A 64 5.73 21.35 -25.07
C SER A 64 5.00 20.04 -24.87
N LEU A 65 4.29 19.59 -25.90
CA LEU A 65 3.66 18.26 -25.98
C LEU A 65 4.57 17.22 -26.68
N ALA A 66 5.88 17.44 -26.74
CA ALA A 66 6.81 16.54 -27.43
C ALA A 66 6.80 15.11 -26.85
N GLU A 67 6.54 14.96 -25.55
CA GLU A 67 6.42 13.67 -24.87
C GLU A 67 5.04 13.03 -25.01
N TRP A 68 4.14 13.61 -25.84
CA TRP A 68 2.74 13.19 -25.94
C TRP A 68 2.31 12.89 -27.37
N ARG A 69 1.34 11.99 -27.51
CA ARG A 69 0.77 11.53 -28.78
C ARG A 69 -0.75 11.42 -28.66
N SER A 70 -1.46 11.53 -29.76
CA SER A 70 -2.87 11.15 -29.85
C SER A 70 -3.04 9.63 -29.91
N SER A 71 -4.28 9.16 -29.79
CA SER A 71 -4.62 7.72 -29.78
C SER A 71 -4.22 6.96 -31.06
N ASP A 72 -4.07 7.66 -32.18
CA ASP A 72 -3.59 7.12 -33.46
C ASP A 72 -2.05 7.13 -33.59
N GLY A 73 -1.34 7.52 -32.51
CA GLY A 73 0.12 7.64 -32.47
C GLY A 73 0.67 8.90 -33.15
N GLY A 74 -0.19 9.72 -33.73
CA GLY A 74 0.16 11.01 -34.36
C GLY A 74 0.42 12.11 -33.31
N PRO A 75 0.64 13.36 -33.77
CA PRO A 75 0.82 14.49 -32.86
C PRO A 75 -0.33 14.67 -31.89
N ALA A 76 -0.02 15.10 -30.68
CA ALA A 76 -1.03 15.41 -29.65
C ALA A 76 -2.04 16.46 -30.21
N LYS A 77 -3.33 16.22 -29.96
CA LYS A 77 -4.43 17.09 -30.39
C LYS A 77 -4.95 18.01 -29.29
N TRP A 78 -4.45 17.85 -28.05
CA TRP A 78 -4.70 18.77 -26.94
C TRP A 78 -3.85 20.02 -27.11
N VAL A 79 -4.15 21.08 -26.40
CA VAL A 79 -3.48 22.37 -26.55
C VAL A 79 -2.68 22.75 -25.30
N VAL A 80 -1.61 23.51 -25.48
CA VAL A 80 -0.89 24.14 -24.37
C VAL A 80 -1.42 25.56 -24.22
N LYS A 81 -1.92 25.90 -23.04
CA LYS A 81 -2.47 27.21 -22.71
C LYS A 81 -2.11 27.59 -21.28
N ASP A 82 -1.56 28.78 -21.11
CA ASP A 82 -1.17 29.34 -19.81
C ASP A 82 -0.31 28.36 -18.96
N GLY A 83 0.67 27.70 -19.59
CA GLY A 83 1.56 26.76 -18.94
C GLY A 83 0.91 25.42 -18.53
N ALA A 84 -0.25 25.11 -19.06
CA ALA A 84 -0.95 23.83 -18.82
C ALA A 84 -1.37 23.17 -20.14
N ILE A 85 -1.50 21.86 -20.14
CA ILE A 85 -2.18 21.11 -21.19
C ILE A 85 -3.69 21.21 -20.92
N GLU A 86 -4.48 21.57 -21.91
CA GLU A 86 -5.93 21.63 -21.83
C GLU A 86 -6.54 20.61 -22.78
N SER A 87 -7.48 19.80 -22.28
CA SER A 87 -8.23 18.85 -23.08
C SER A 87 -9.11 19.59 -24.09
N VAL A 88 -9.08 19.13 -25.34
CA VAL A 88 -9.93 19.64 -26.42
C VAL A 88 -11.06 18.65 -26.65
N PRO A 89 -12.33 19.02 -26.39
CA PRO A 89 -13.47 18.12 -26.53
C PRO A 89 -13.53 17.46 -27.92
N GLY A 90 -13.64 16.13 -27.94
CA GLY A 90 -13.70 15.32 -29.17
C GLY A 90 -12.32 15.03 -29.81
N SER A 91 -11.22 15.44 -29.17
CA SER A 91 -9.86 15.17 -29.69
C SER A 91 -9.33 13.78 -29.33
N GLY A 92 -10.01 13.06 -28.45
CA GLY A 92 -9.59 11.76 -27.92
C GLY A 92 -8.51 11.86 -26.83
N TYR A 93 -8.08 10.70 -26.35
CA TYR A 93 -7.11 10.61 -25.27
C TYR A 93 -5.71 11.12 -25.67
N LEU A 94 -5.00 11.61 -24.68
CA LEU A 94 -3.60 12.02 -24.78
C LEU A 94 -2.72 10.94 -24.15
N TYR A 95 -1.80 10.37 -24.92
CA TYR A 95 -0.91 9.28 -24.48
C TYR A 95 0.53 9.75 -24.36
N SER A 96 1.27 9.28 -23.36
CA SER A 96 2.72 9.50 -23.33
C SER A 96 3.39 8.77 -24.50
N ALA A 97 4.43 9.38 -25.09
CA ALA A 97 5.18 8.79 -26.19
C ALA A 97 5.93 7.51 -25.78
N ARG A 98 6.28 7.41 -24.50
CA ARG A 98 6.95 6.26 -23.89
C ARG A 98 5.99 5.48 -23.02
N GLY A 99 6.19 4.16 -22.95
CA GLY A 99 5.50 3.30 -21.98
C GLY A 99 6.23 3.24 -20.64
N PHE A 100 5.47 3.06 -19.57
CA PHE A 100 5.94 2.93 -18.19
C PHE A 100 5.27 1.75 -17.51
N GLY A 101 5.94 1.19 -16.49
CA GLY A 101 5.40 0.12 -15.65
C GLY A 101 5.17 0.61 -14.22
N ASP A 102 6.03 0.20 -13.29
CA ASP A 102 6.00 0.66 -11.90
C ASP A 102 6.46 2.11 -11.81
N VAL A 103 5.61 2.99 -11.28
CA VAL A 103 5.91 4.42 -11.21
C VAL A 103 5.43 5.07 -9.92
N GLN A 104 6.15 6.11 -9.51
CA GLN A 104 5.60 7.22 -8.75
C GLN A 104 5.28 8.31 -9.77
N LEU A 105 4.02 8.71 -9.86
CA LEU A 105 3.53 9.76 -10.76
C LEU A 105 3.03 10.94 -9.93
N HIS A 106 3.47 12.14 -10.30
CA HIS A 106 2.86 13.38 -9.85
C HIS A 106 2.18 14.06 -11.02
N VAL A 107 0.96 14.54 -10.80
CA VAL A 107 0.21 15.30 -11.78
C VAL A 107 -0.67 16.34 -11.09
N GLU A 108 -0.60 17.59 -11.56
CA GLU A 108 -1.51 18.64 -11.12
C GLU A 108 -2.59 18.85 -12.20
N TRP A 109 -3.84 18.94 -11.74
CA TRP A 109 -4.99 19.13 -12.62
C TRP A 109 -5.97 20.16 -12.07
N ALA A 110 -6.77 20.75 -12.95
CA ALA A 110 -7.82 21.68 -12.55
C ALA A 110 -9.08 21.47 -13.40
N ALA A 111 -10.22 21.39 -12.72
CA ALA A 111 -11.52 21.39 -13.38
C ALA A 111 -11.82 22.75 -14.00
N PRO A 112 -12.60 22.83 -15.11
CA PRO A 112 -12.88 24.09 -15.78
C PRO A 112 -13.77 25.03 -14.94
N VAL A 113 -13.58 26.34 -15.16
CA VAL A 113 -14.39 27.42 -14.59
C VAL A 113 -15.04 28.21 -15.72
N PRO A 114 -16.33 28.55 -15.62
CA PRO A 114 -17.28 28.14 -14.59
C PRO A 114 -17.59 26.65 -14.65
N ALA A 115 -17.91 26.03 -13.48
CA ALA A 115 -18.37 24.65 -13.46
C ALA A 115 -19.64 24.48 -14.30
N LYS A 116 -19.64 23.46 -15.16
CA LYS A 116 -20.78 23.14 -16.04
C LYS A 116 -21.15 21.68 -15.88
N GLY A 117 -22.44 21.39 -15.88
CA GLY A 117 -22.96 20.04 -15.74
C GLY A 117 -23.10 19.58 -14.28
N THR A 118 -23.45 18.33 -14.10
CA THR A 118 -23.64 17.65 -12.81
C THR A 118 -23.11 16.23 -12.90
N SER A 119 -22.85 15.60 -11.75
CA SER A 119 -22.38 14.22 -11.67
C SER A 119 -21.16 14.00 -12.58
N GLN A 120 -21.15 12.94 -13.40
CA GLN A 120 -20.07 12.60 -14.32
C GLN A 120 -19.94 13.55 -15.53
N GLY A 121 -20.88 14.45 -15.74
CA GLY A 121 -20.81 15.48 -16.77
C GLY A 121 -20.04 16.75 -16.34
N ARG A 122 -19.46 16.79 -15.13
CA ARG A 122 -18.88 17.99 -14.56
C ARG A 122 -17.35 17.84 -14.37
N GLY A 123 -16.58 18.50 -15.25
CA GLY A 123 -15.12 18.51 -15.15
C GLY A 123 -14.49 17.11 -15.17
N ASN A 124 -15.03 16.24 -16.02
CA ASN A 124 -14.64 14.83 -16.10
C ASN A 124 -13.44 14.63 -17.01
N SER A 125 -12.53 13.78 -16.54
CA SER A 125 -11.35 13.27 -17.23
C SER A 125 -10.84 12.03 -16.45
N GLY A 126 -9.64 11.52 -16.78
CA GLY A 126 -9.03 10.40 -16.08
C GLY A 126 -7.52 10.35 -16.27
N VAL A 127 -6.81 9.85 -15.27
CA VAL A 127 -5.39 9.51 -15.35
C VAL A 127 -5.29 8.00 -15.47
N PHE A 128 -4.90 7.51 -16.64
CA PHE A 128 -4.82 6.08 -16.94
C PHE A 128 -3.39 5.60 -16.82
N LEU A 129 -3.10 4.85 -15.76
CA LEU A 129 -1.82 4.15 -15.60
C LEU A 129 -1.76 3.00 -16.58
N MET A 130 -0.68 2.94 -17.37
CA MET A 130 -0.53 1.99 -18.49
C MET A 130 -1.67 2.07 -19.53
N GLY A 131 -2.42 3.17 -19.60
CA GLY A 131 -3.59 3.29 -20.46
C GLY A 131 -4.77 2.36 -20.11
N LEU A 132 -4.72 1.67 -18.97
CA LEU A 132 -5.65 0.61 -18.57
C LEU A 132 -6.30 0.84 -17.20
N TYR A 133 -5.60 1.42 -16.25
CA TYR A 133 -6.04 1.54 -14.86
C TYR A 133 -6.29 3.01 -14.53
N GLU A 134 -7.54 3.38 -14.48
CA GLU A 134 -7.95 4.77 -14.31
C GLU A 134 -8.00 5.20 -12.84
N VAL A 135 -7.30 6.28 -12.55
CA VAL A 135 -7.56 7.13 -11.39
C VAL A 135 -8.41 8.30 -11.87
N GLN A 136 -9.67 8.35 -11.41
CA GLN A 136 -10.67 9.29 -11.88
C GLN A 136 -10.27 10.74 -11.63
N VAL A 137 -10.52 11.59 -12.61
CA VAL A 137 -10.50 13.05 -12.52
C VAL A 137 -11.92 13.57 -12.71
N LEU A 138 -12.42 14.27 -11.69
CA LEU A 138 -13.78 14.81 -11.69
C LEU A 138 -13.83 16.06 -10.81
N ASP A 139 -14.60 17.05 -11.19
CA ASP A 139 -15.00 18.09 -10.23
C ASP A 139 -15.97 17.49 -9.21
N SER A 140 -15.41 16.93 -8.13
CA SER A 140 -16.19 16.33 -7.02
C SER A 140 -16.50 17.33 -5.90
N PHE A 141 -16.14 18.62 -6.08
CA PHE A 141 -16.46 19.65 -5.10
C PHE A 141 -17.95 19.98 -5.13
N GLN A 142 -18.67 19.66 -4.04
CA GLN A 142 -20.13 19.85 -3.95
C GLN A 142 -20.88 19.28 -5.17
N ASN A 143 -20.48 18.09 -5.63
CA ASN A 143 -21.04 17.42 -6.79
C ASN A 143 -21.41 15.99 -6.43
N ASP A 144 -22.71 15.67 -6.44
CA ASP A 144 -23.19 14.32 -6.15
C ASP A 144 -23.02 13.41 -7.36
N THR A 145 -22.40 12.25 -7.12
CA THR A 145 -22.23 11.20 -8.12
C THR A 145 -22.05 9.85 -7.41
N TYR A 146 -21.98 8.76 -8.18
CA TYR A 146 -21.67 7.46 -7.59
C TYR A 146 -20.26 7.46 -6.98
N PRO A 147 -20.09 6.82 -5.81
CA PRO A 147 -18.85 6.90 -5.01
C PRO A 147 -17.58 6.46 -5.75
N ASP A 148 -17.70 5.40 -6.55
CA ASP A 148 -16.59 4.82 -7.33
C ASP A 148 -16.33 5.54 -8.68
N GLY A 149 -16.92 6.70 -8.87
CA GLY A 149 -16.65 7.64 -9.97
C GLY A 149 -16.28 9.03 -9.49
N GLN A 150 -16.04 9.24 -8.20
CA GLN A 150 -15.53 10.50 -7.66
C GLN A 150 -14.03 10.69 -7.99
N ALA A 151 -13.54 11.93 -7.87
CA ALA A 151 -12.12 12.22 -8.00
C ALA A 151 -11.27 11.26 -7.16
N ALA A 152 -10.19 10.73 -7.74
CA ALA A 152 -9.28 9.75 -7.16
C ALA A 152 -9.87 8.35 -6.89
N ALA A 153 -11.08 8.04 -7.37
CA ALA A 153 -11.55 6.65 -7.43
C ALA A 153 -10.66 5.82 -8.37
N VAL A 154 -10.45 4.54 -8.06
CA VAL A 154 -10.13 3.55 -9.09
C VAL A 154 -11.45 3.25 -9.78
N TYR A 155 -11.64 3.82 -10.95
CA TYR A 155 -12.93 4.01 -11.61
C TYR A 155 -13.77 2.72 -11.68
N GLY A 156 -15.02 2.83 -11.21
CA GLY A 156 -15.97 1.72 -11.19
C GLY A 156 -15.65 0.59 -10.21
N GLN A 157 -14.57 0.69 -9.43
CA GLN A 157 -14.10 -0.37 -8.53
C GLN A 157 -14.00 0.12 -7.07
N TYR A 158 -13.10 1.06 -6.80
CA TYR A 158 -12.84 1.56 -5.45
C TYR A 158 -13.12 3.06 -5.34
N PRO A 159 -14.09 3.49 -4.52
CA PRO A 159 -14.21 4.90 -4.20
C PRO A 159 -12.99 5.39 -3.42
N PRO A 160 -12.69 6.69 -3.42
CA PRO A 160 -11.68 7.23 -2.54
C PRO A 160 -12.13 7.09 -1.08
N LEU A 161 -11.18 6.94 -0.15
CA LEU A 161 -11.44 6.88 1.29
C LEU A 161 -12.17 8.12 1.79
N VAL A 162 -11.82 9.30 1.24
CA VAL A 162 -12.45 10.59 1.49
C VAL A 162 -12.46 11.43 0.22
N ASN A 163 -13.35 12.41 0.13
CA ASN A 163 -13.37 13.42 -0.92
C ASN A 163 -12.54 14.64 -0.48
N ALA A 164 -11.32 14.76 -0.99
CA ALA A 164 -10.39 15.87 -0.73
C ALA A 164 -10.34 16.89 -1.90
N CYS A 165 -11.39 16.97 -2.69
CA CYS A 165 -11.46 17.84 -3.87
C CYS A 165 -11.58 19.31 -3.46
N ARG A 166 -10.76 20.18 -4.10
CA ARG A 166 -10.87 21.65 -4.00
C ARG A 166 -11.92 22.16 -4.99
N PRO A 167 -12.37 23.42 -4.84
CA PRO A 167 -13.26 24.06 -5.82
C PRO A 167 -12.75 24.00 -7.26
N PRO A 168 -13.65 23.99 -8.27
CA PRO A 168 -13.26 24.05 -9.67
C PRO A 168 -12.42 25.33 -9.94
N GLY A 169 -11.45 25.19 -10.85
CA GLY A 169 -10.45 26.24 -11.16
C GLY A 169 -9.23 26.23 -10.24
N GLU A 170 -9.33 25.71 -9.03
CA GLU A 170 -8.17 25.49 -8.18
C GLU A 170 -7.37 24.27 -8.64
N TRP A 171 -6.05 24.36 -8.50
CA TRP A 171 -5.17 23.24 -8.82
C TRP A 171 -5.28 22.15 -7.76
N GLN A 172 -5.49 20.94 -8.22
CA GLN A 172 -5.48 19.70 -7.47
C GLN A 172 -4.14 19.01 -7.71
N ALA A 173 -3.66 18.23 -6.78
CA ALA A 173 -2.47 17.41 -6.95
C ALA A 173 -2.79 15.93 -6.69
N TYR A 174 -2.38 15.06 -7.61
CA TYR A 174 -2.30 13.62 -7.39
C TYR A 174 -0.84 13.20 -7.27
N ASP A 175 -0.52 12.50 -6.18
CA ASP A 175 0.69 11.70 -6.04
C ASP A 175 0.28 10.23 -6.02
N ILE A 176 0.69 9.50 -7.06
CA ILE A 176 0.26 8.13 -7.31
C ILE A 176 1.46 7.19 -7.26
N ALA A 177 1.44 6.20 -6.38
CA ALA A 177 2.35 5.06 -6.46
C ALA A 177 1.60 3.89 -7.13
N PHE A 178 2.11 3.46 -8.26
CA PHE A 178 1.53 2.38 -9.05
C PHE A 178 2.53 1.23 -9.19
N ARG A 179 2.04 0.03 -8.92
CA ARG A 179 2.72 -1.23 -9.25
C ARG A 179 1.91 -1.94 -10.33
N ARG A 180 2.55 -2.26 -11.46
CA ARG A 180 1.91 -2.98 -12.54
C ARG A 180 1.56 -4.41 -12.15
N PRO A 181 0.58 -5.04 -12.78
CA PRO A 181 0.37 -6.47 -12.61
C PRO A 181 1.56 -7.26 -13.18
N ARG A 182 1.75 -8.47 -12.68
CA ARG A 182 2.78 -9.39 -13.15
C ARG A 182 2.10 -10.62 -13.75
N PHE A 183 2.65 -11.09 -14.85
CA PHE A 183 2.13 -12.26 -15.55
C PHE A 183 3.23 -13.30 -15.74
N ARG A 184 2.83 -14.57 -15.74
CA ARG A 184 3.70 -15.66 -16.18
C ARG A 184 3.82 -15.67 -17.72
N PRO A 185 4.80 -16.40 -18.27
CA PRO A 185 4.93 -16.55 -19.72
C PRO A 185 3.69 -17.17 -20.41
N ASP A 186 2.89 -17.97 -19.67
CA ASP A 186 1.63 -18.55 -20.13
C ASP A 186 0.45 -17.57 -20.09
N GLY A 187 0.67 -16.33 -19.67
CA GLY A 187 -0.35 -15.29 -19.53
C GLY A 187 -1.10 -15.29 -18.19
N GLY A 188 -0.82 -16.25 -17.30
CA GLY A 188 -1.45 -16.31 -15.99
C GLY A 188 -1.00 -15.19 -15.07
N LEU A 189 -1.93 -14.60 -14.31
CA LEU A 189 -1.63 -13.56 -13.33
C LEU A 189 -0.75 -14.10 -12.20
N VAL A 190 0.34 -13.41 -11.89
CA VAL A 190 1.22 -13.65 -10.73
C VAL A 190 0.83 -12.74 -9.57
N SER A 191 0.67 -11.44 -9.86
CA SER A 191 0.22 -10.46 -8.89
C SER A 191 -0.64 -9.39 -9.57
N PRO A 192 -1.73 -8.92 -8.92
CA PRO A 192 -2.53 -7.82 -9.43
C PRO A 192 -1.74 -6.51 -9.47
N ALA A 193 -2.27 -5.52 -10.16
CA ALA A 193 -1.83 -4.14 -10.02
C ALA A 193 -2.10 -3.65 -8.59
N ARG A 194 -1.31 -2.65 -8.13
CA ARG A 194 -1.56 -1.98 -6.84
C ARG A 194 -1.47 -0.47 -7.01
N VAL A 195 -2.44 0.23 -6.44
CA VAL A 195 -2.60 1.67 -6.57
C VAL A 195 -2.70 2.33 -5.20
N THR A 196 -1.81 3.28 -4.94
CA THR A 196 -1.91 4.21 -3.81
C THR A 196 -2.04 5.62 -4.36
N VAL A 197 -2.99 6.40 -3.86
CA VAL A 197 -3.21 7.78 -4.30
C VAL A 197 -3.27 8.71 -3.10
N ILE A 198 -2.48 9.77 -3.16
CA ILE A 198 -2.58 10.94 -2.30
C ILE A 198 -3.20 12.07 -3.14
N HIS A 199 -4.34 12.59 -2.72
CA HIS A 199 -5.04 13.71 -3.36
C HIS A 199 -4.96 14.94 -2.47
N ASN A 200 -4.31 15.99 -2.95
CA ASN A 200 -4.12 17.24 -2.19
C ASN A 200 -3.48 17.03 -0.81
N GLY A 201 -2.52 16.10 -0.69
CA GLY A 201 -1.86 15.75 0.57
C GLY A 201 -2.65 14.80 1.48
N VAL A 202 -3.81 14.30 1.04
CA VAL A 202 -4.66 13.36 1.80
C VAL A 202 -4.62 11.98 1.15
N LEU A 203 -4.33 10.93 1.92
CA LEU A 203 -4.37 9.54 1.43
C LEU A 203 -5.82 9.16 1.10
N VAL A 204 -6.06 8.79 -0.16
CA VAL A 204 -7.40 8.46 -0.67
C VAL A 204 -7.51 7.07 -1.27
N GLN A 205 -6.40 6.46 -1.67
CA GLN A 205 -6.31 5.03 -2.02
C GLN A 205 -5.06 4.45 -1.33
N ASP A 206 -5.22 3.38 -0.57
CA ASP A 206 -4.15 2.77 0.21
C ASP A 206 -3.81 1.37 -0.32
N GLY A 207 -2.95 1.32 -1.32
CA GLY A 207 -2.46 0.07 -1.88
C GLY A 207 -3.56 -0.86 -2.41
N VAL A 208 -4.66 -0.30 -2.93
CA VAL A 208 -5.78 -1.09 -3.45
C VAL A 208 -5.36 -1.90 -4.67
N GLU A 209 -5.94 -3.08 -4.81
CA GLU A 209 -5.69 -3.99 -5.92
C GLU A 209 -6.89 -3.99 -6.89
N PRO A 210 -6.80 -3.29 -8.03
CA PRO A 210 -7.85 -3.35 -9.05
C PRO A 210 -8.17 -4.79 -9.46
N TRP A 211 -9.42 -5.09 -9.76
CA TRP A 211 -9.83 -6.43 -10.23
C TRP A 211 -9.39 -6.72 -11.66
N GLY A 212 -8.84 -5.73 -12.35
CA GLY A 212 -8.38 -5.72 -13.72
C GLY A 212 -8.46 -4.30 -14.28
N PRO A 213 -8.28 -4.10 -15.60
CA PRO A 213 -8.47 -2.82 -16.25
C PRO A 213 -9.80 -2.18 -15.88
N THR A 214 -9.80 -0.86 -15.70
CA THR A 214 -11.03 -0.10 -15.43
C THR A 214 -11.88 0.03 -16.69
N SER A 215 -13.19 -0.07 -16.55
CA SER A 215 -14.13 0.06 -17.66
C SER A 215 -15.50 0.51 -17.18
N TRP A 216 -16.26 1.16 -18.06
CA TRP A 216 -17.60 1.61 -17.74
C TRP A 216 -18.56 0.43 -17.60
N LEU A 217 -19.11 0.24 -16.39
CA LEU A 217 -20.08 -0.81 -16.02
C LEU A 217 -19.67 -2.25 -16.38
N GLN A 218 -18.37 -2.52 -16.55
CA GLN A 218 -17.87 -3.83 -16.89
C GLN A 218 -16.73 -4.22 -15.95
N ALA A 219 -16.76 -5.46 -15.45
CA ALA A 219 -15.63 -6.07 -14.78
C ALA A 219 -14.72 -6.70 -15.84
N MET A 220 -13.59 -6.06 -16.12
CA MET A 220 -12.59 -6.58 -17.06
C MET A 220 -11.59 -7.44 -16.29
N PRO A 221 -11.47 -8.76 -16.59
CA PRO A 221 -10.46 -9.58 -15.97
C PRO A 221 -9.05 -9.17 -16.43
N TYR A 222 -8.05 -9.50 -15.62
CA TYR A 222 -6.67 -9.37 -16.05
C TYR A 222 -6.41 -10.22 -17.31
N SER A 223 -5.76 -9.61 -18.29
CA SER A 223 -5.13 -10.32 -19.40
C SER A 223 -3.69 -9.84 -19.54
N ALA A 224 -2.80 -10.75 -19.94
CA ALA A 224 -1.39 -10.42 -20.07
C ALA A 224 -1.19 -9.30 -21.10
N HIS A 225 -0.39 -8.34 -20.73
CA HIS A 225 0.00 -7.21 -21.56
C HIS A 225 1.50 -6.88 -21.37
N ALA A 226 2.04 -5.99 -22.17
CA ALA A 226 3.44 -5.59 -22.06
C ALA A 226 3.73 -4.96 -20.68
N ASP A 227 4.96 -5.12 -20.21
CA ASP A 227 5.44 -4.59 -18.95
C ASP A 227 5.47 -3.07 -18.88
N ARG A 228 5.43 -2.43 -20.04
CA ARG A 228 5.49 -0.96 -20.19
C ARG A 228 4.46 -0.54 -21.23
N LEU A 229 3.50 0.25 -20.80
CA LEU A 229 2.46 0.83 -21.65
C LEU A 229 2.35 2.33 -21.39
N PRO A 230 1.81 3.14 -22.32
CA PRO A 230 1.68 4.58 -22.14
C PRO A 230 0.84 4.96 -20.93
N LEU A 231 1.21 6.03 -20.25
CA LEU A 231 0.32 6.82 -19.41
C LEU A 231 -0.68 7.53 -20.34
N ALA A 232 -1.95 7.66 -19.94
CA ALA A 232 -2.89 8.42 -20.73
C ALA A 232 -3.76 9.36 -19.88
N PHE A 233 -4.22 10.45 -20.52
CA PHE A 233 -5.26 11.33 -20.01
C PHE A 233 -6.49 11.26 -20.90
N GLN A 234 -7.68 11.25 -20.26
CA GLN A 234 -8.95 11.10 -20.96
C GLN A 234 -9.50 12.45 -21.41
N ASP A 235 -9.91 12.54 -22.67
CA ASP A 235 -10.88 13.51 -23.12
C ASP A 235 -12.29 12.95 -22.86
N HIS A 236 -13.04 13.59 -21.99
CA HIS A 236 -14.46 13.28 -21.70
C HIS A 236 -15.37 14.44 -22.06
N GLY A 237 -14.97 15.29 -23.02
CA GLY A 237 -15.74 16.44 -23.46
C GLY A 237 -15.72 17.65 -22.52
N ASN A 238 -14.85 17.63 -21.50
CA ASN A 238 -14.64 18.73 -20.57
C ASN A 238 -13.21 19.28 -20.71
N PRO A 239 -12.99 20.60 -20.77
CA PRO A 239 -11.66 21.18 -20.94
C PRO A 239 -10.89 21.18 -19.60
N VAL A 240 -10.58 19.98 -19.11
CA VAL A 240 -9.76 19.80 -17.91
C VAL A 240 -8.32 20.16 -18.23
N ARG A 241 -7.65 20.81 -17.29
CA ARG A 241 -6.27 21.28 -17.45
C ARG A 241 -5.33 20.45 -16.61
N TYR A 242 -4.12 20.20 -17.16
CA TYR A 242 -3.04 19.46 -16.50
C TYR A 242 -1.74 20.25 -16.58
N ARG A 243 -0.93 20.21 -15.51
CA ARG A 243 0.40 20.80 -15.49
C ARG A 243 1.33 20.01 -14.57
N ASN A 244 2.61 20.35 -14.56
CA ASN A 244 3.60 19.81 -13.67
C ASN A 244 3.53 18.27 -13.59
N ILE A 245 3.68 17.64 -14.77
CA ILE A 245 3.55 16.17 -14.91
C ILE A 245 4.95 15.57 -14.92
N TRP A 246 5.26 14.82 -13.89
CA TRP A 246 6.53 14.10 -13.80
C TRP A 246 6.32 12.71 -13.14
N LEU A 247 7.20 11.81 -13.46
CA LEU A 247 7.21 10.50 -12.82
C LEU A 247 8.63 10.03 -12.51
N ARG A 248 8.72 9.10 -11.57
CA ARG A 248 9.92 8.29 -11.31
C ARG A 248 9.57 6.84 -11.57
N GLU A 249 10.44 6.14 -12.29
CA GLU A 249 10.31 4.69 -12.40
C GLU A 249 10.72 4.05 -11.08
N LEU A 250 9.89 3.19 -10.57
CA LEU A 250 10.17 2.46 -9.34
C LEU A 250 10.89 1.15 -9.66
N PRO A 251 11.83 0.70 -8.83
CA PRO A 251 12.46 -0.60 -9.02
C PRO A 251 11.39 -1.69 -9.03
N GLU A 252 11.62 -2.75 -9.79
CA GLU A 252 10.65 -3.84 -10.02
C GLU A 252 10.21 -4.53 -8.72
N SER A 253 11.12 -4.63 -7.77
CA SER A 253 10.83 -5.03 -6.40
C SER A 253 11.35 -3.97 -5.44
N PRO A 254 10.68 -3.72 -4.31
CA PRO A 254 11.34 -3.04 -3.21
C PRO A 254 12.65 -3.78 -2.91
N LEU A 255 13.67 -3.05 -2.46
CA LEU A 255 14.87 -3.69 -1.92
C LEU A 255 14.39 -4.81 -0.98
N PRO A 256 14.87 -6.05 -1.15
CA PRO A 256 14.40 -7.16 -0.36
C PRO A 256 14.57 -6.80 1.12
N GLY A 257 13.48 -6.82 1.84
CA GLY A 257 13.52 -6.88 3.29
C GLY A 257 14.16 -8.18 3.74
N PRO A 258 14.31 -8.40 5.05
CA PRO A 258 14.78 -9.68 5.56
C PRO A 258 13.91 -10.78 4.95
N SER A 259 14.53 -11.64 4.15
CA SER A 259 13.83 -12.82 3.64
C SER A 259 13.53 -13.74 4.82
N PRO A 260 12.32 -14.30 4.92
CA PRO A 260 12.09 -15.38 5.86
C PRO A 260 13.13 -16.48 5.60
N ASP A 261 13.69 -17.04 6.66
CA ASP A 261 14.58 -18.19 6.55
C ASP A 261 13.84 -19.30 5.77
N PRO A 262 14.36 -19.78 4.62
CA PRO A 262 13.68 -20.78 3.82
C PRO A 262 13.66 -22.17 4.48
N ARG A 263 14.42 -22.38 5.56
CA ARG A 263 14.47 -23.65 6.28
C ARG A 263 13.13 -23.90 7.00
N PRO A 264 12.60 -25.12 7.01
CA PRO A 264 11.39 -25.43 7.74
C PRO A 264 11.58 -25.18 9.24
N VAL A 265 10.59 -24.54 9.85
CA VAL A 265 10.55 -24.38 11.31
C VAL A 265 10.06 -25.69 11.93
N VAL A 266 10.82 -26.20 12.90
CA VAL A 266 10.48 -27.44 13.63
C VAL A 266 9.86 -27.07 14.98
N ASN A 267 8.72 -27.67 15.28
CA ASN A 267 8.13 -27.57 16.60
C ASN A 267 8.81 -28.57 17.54
N LEU A 268 9.69 -28.09 18.39
CA LEU A 268 10.30 -28.94 19.44
C LEU A 268 9.24 -29.29 20.51
N PRO A 269 9.24 -30.53 21.01
CA PRO A 269 8.34 -30.91 22.11
C PRO A 269 8.52 -29.98 23.33
N GLN A 270 7.41 -29.56 23.93
CA GLN A 270 7.46 -28.62 25.06
C GLN A 270 8.36 -29.10 26.22
N GLY A 271 8.35 -30.42 26.52
CA GLY A 271 9.20 -31.01 27.55
C GLY A 271 10.71 -31.00 27.23
N SER A 272 11.09 -30.81 25.97
CA SER A 272 12.50 -30.72 25.56
C SER A 272 13.05 -29.31 25.55
N LEU A 273 12.20 -28.27 25.64
CA LEU A 273 12.65 -26.89 25.58
C LEU A 273 13.45 -26.44 26.80
N ASP A 274 13.14 -26.99 27.96
CA ASP A 274 13.82 -26.63 29.22
C ASP A 274 15.30 -27.00 29.21
N ARG A 275 15.72 -27.99 28.41
CA ARG A 275 17.15 -28.37 28.29
C ARG A 275 18.02 -27.25 27.72
N TYR A 276 17.45 -26.32 26.94
CA TYR A 276 18.17 -25.18 26.37
C TYR A 276 18.25 -24.00 27.34
N VAL A 277 17.35 -23.91 28.31
CA VAL A 277 17.29 -22.81 29.27
C VAL A 277 18.51 -22.81 30.19
N GLY A 278 19.10 -21.63 30.40
CA GLY A 278 20.21 -21.45 31.30
C GLY A 278 21.14 -20.31 30.89
N LYS A 279 22.21 -20.14 31.71
CA LYS A 279 23.32 -19.22 31.38
C LYS A 279 24.42 -19.95 30.64
N TYR A 280 25.00 -19.26 29.68
CA TYR A 280 26.05 -19.75 28.82
C TYR A 280 27.24 -18.78 28.88
N LYS A 281 28.39 -19.24 29.39
CA LYS A 281 29.61 -18.46 29.49
C LYS A 281 30.32 -18.39 28.13
N VAL A 282 30.58 -17.17 27.66
CA VAL A 282 31.41 -16.91 26.46
C VAL A 282 32.87 -16.76 26.87
N ASP A 283 33.11 -15.90 27.89
CA ASP A 283 34.45 -15.65 28.46
C ASP A 283 34.31 -15.24 29.95
N ALA A 284 35.36 -14.66 30.52
CA ALA A 284 35.35 -14.23 31.92
C ALA A 284 34.37 -13.08 32.21
N GLN A 285 33.96 -12.32 31.20
CA GLN A 285 33.20 -11.08 31.35
C GLN A 285 31.82 -11.13 30.66
N ALA A 286 31.64 -12.02 29.65
CA ALA A 286 30.41 -12.13 28.85
C ALA A 286 29.72 -13.47 29.07
N SER A 287 28.38 -13.39 29.20
CA SER A 287 27.53 -14.57 29.25
C SER A 287 26.24 -14.30 28.49
N TYR A 288 25.71 -15.31 27.82
CA TYR A 288 24.38 -15.27 27.19
C TYR A 288 23.37 -15.97 28.09
N THR A 289 22.10 -15.60 28.00
CA THR A 289 21.03 -16.25 28.77
C THR A 289 19.95 -16.73 27.83
N VAL A 290 19.72 -18.04 27.81
CA VAL A 290 18.57 -18.63 27.12
C VAL A 290 17.42 -18.77 28.11
N SER A 291 16.27 -18.22 27.77
CA SER A 291 15.03 -18.28 28.53
C SER A 291 13.89 -18.83 27.67
N ARG A 292 12.78 -19.16 28.31
CA ARG A 292 11.58 -19.67 27.64
C ARG A 292 10.35 -18.81 27.96
N ARG A 293 9.55 -18.53 26.93
CA ARG A 293 8.22 -17.94 27.07
C ARG A 293 7.20 -18.81 26.34
N GLY A 294 6.49 -19.66 27.07
CA GLY A 294 5.62 -20.68 26.47
C GLY A 294 6.41 -21.67 25.60
N SER A 295 6.12 -21.75 24.32
CA SER A 295 6.81 -22.57 23.34
C SER A 295 8.00 -21.87 22.66
N GLN A 296 8.28 -20.60 23.00
CA GLN A 296 9.35 -19.81 22.40
C GLN A 296 10.62 -19.89 23.25
N LEU A 297 11.78 -20.08 22.61
CA LEU A 297 13.10 -19.87 23.20
C LEU A 297 13.57 -18.46 22.86
N LEU A 298 14.14 -17.79 23.82
CA LEU A 298 14.66 -16.44 23.72
C LEU A 298 16.11 -16.44 24.21
N CYS A 299 17.03 -15.78 23.49
CA CYS A 299 18.41 -15.61 23.92
C CYS A 299 18.74 -14.13 24.10
N ASP A 300 19.17 -13.77 25.31
CA ASP A 300 19.80 -12.49 25.60
C ASP A 300 21.31 -12.60 25.36
N PHE A 301 21.76 -11.96 24.29
CA PHE A 301 23.17 -11.86 23.90
C PHE A 301 23.88 -10.68 24.58
N GLN A 302 23.26 -10.05 25.58
CA GLN A 302 23.74 -8.82 26.23
C GLN A 302 23.88 -7.64 25.27
N TYR A 303 23.11 -7.66 24.17
CA TYR A 303 23.06 -6.57 23.23
C TYR A 303 21.78 -5.75 23.45
N ASN A 304 21.92 -4.52 23.91
CA ASN A 304 20.83 -3.58 24.19
C ASN A 304 19.73 -4.08 25.17
N GLY A 305 20.01 -5.08 26.00
CA GLY A 305 19.05 -5.61 26.98
C GLY A 305 17.81 -6.27 26.38
N GLN A 306 17.85 -6.65 25.10
CA GLN A 306 16.75 -7.35 24.43
C GLN A 306 17.09 -8.81 24.17
N ALA A 307 16.19 -9.70 24.56
CA ALA A 307 16.29 -11.11 24.20
C ALA A 307 15.69 -11.35 22.80
N LEU A 308 16.45 -12.02 21.93
CA LEU A 308 16.04 -12.36 20.57
C LEU A 308 15.43 -13.77 20.54
N GLU A 309 14.41 -13.97 19.71
CA GLU A 309 13.76 -15.26 19.55
C GLU A 309 14.63 -16.21 18.72
N LEU A 310 14.81 -17.42 19.28
CA LEU A 310 15.45 -18.56 18.60
C LEU A 310 14.37 -19.37 17.87
N VAL A 311 14.53 -19.50 16.55
CA VAL A 311 13.60 -20.25 15.69
C VAL A 311 14.24 -21.60 15.36
N PRO A 312 13.72 -22.73 15.87
CA PRO A 312 14.29 -24.04 15.65
C PRO A 312 14.13 -24.53 14.22
N HIS A 313 15.19 -25.05 13.63
CA HIS A 313 15.22 -25.83 12.37
C HIS A 313 15.54 -27.28 12.61
N SER A 314 16.19 -27.58 13.73
CA SER A 314 16.41 -28.92 14.29
C SER A 314 16.59 -28.80 15.80
N GLU A 315 16.90 -29.92 16.47
CA GLU A 315 17.29 -29.87 17.89
C GLU A 315 18.64 -29.15 18.12
N ARG A 316 19.46 -29.00 17.09
CA ARG A 316 20.77 -28.32 17.17
C ARG A 316 20.77 -26.96 16.55
N GLU A 317 20.12 -26.80 15.41
CA GLU A 317 20.19 -25.61 14.59
C GLU A 317 18.97 -24.71 14.83
N MET A 318 19.24 -23.46 15.18
CA MET A 318 18.24 -22.41 15.34
C MET A 318 18.72 -21.13 14.66
N SER A 319 17.82 -20.37 14.07
CA SER A 319 18.11 -19.02 13.61
C SER A 319 17.57 -17.97 14.57
N LEU A 320 18.08 -16.76 14.49
CA LEU A 320 17.46 -15.62 15.17
C LEU A 320 16.34 -15.05 14.28
N ARG A 321 15.17 -14.83 14.85
CA ARG A 321 14.09 -14.19 14.12
C ARG A 321 14.49 -12.80 13.61
N TRP A 322 14.29 -12.55 12.34
CA TRP A 322 14.55 -11.26 11.66
C TRP A 322 16.02 -10.85 11.50
N THR A 323 16.97 -11.74 11.76
CA THR A 323 18.38 -11.47 11.54
C THR A 323 19.05 -12.63 10.79
N ALA A 324 20.27 -12.42 10.29
CA ALA A 324 21.08 -13.50 9.74
C ALA A 324 21.88 -14.26 10.81
N GLY A 325 21.46 -14.17 12.08
CA GLY A 325 22.13 -14.85 13.19
C GLY A 325 21.76 -16.32 13.28
N GLU A 326 22.77 -17.16 13.48
CA GLU A 326 22.61 -18.61 13.62
C GLU A 326 23.11 -19.06 15.00
N VAL A 327 22.41 -20.03 15.58
CA VAL A 327 22.80 -20.66 16.85
C VAL A 327 22.83 -22.17 16.65
N GLU A 328 23.96 -22.78 16.85
CA GLU A 328 24.15 -24.21 16.80
C GLU A 328 24.42 -24.74 18.22
N PHE A 329 23.49 -25.51 18.77
CA PHE A 329 23.62 -26.09 20.12
C PHE A 329 24.43 -27.37 20.15
N ASP A 330 25.34 -27.48 21.13
CA ASP A 330 26.09 -28.68 21.43
C ASP A 330 25.27 -29.62 22.31
N LEU A 331 24.84 -30.75 21.73
CA LEU A 331 24.07 -31.79 22.43
C LEU A 331 24.91 -33.06 22.58
N LYS A 332 24.91 -33.63 23.81
CA LYS A 332 25.37 -34.96 24.07
C LYS A 332 24.42 -36.04 23.50
N PRO A 333 24.84 -37.31 23.40
CA PRO A 333 23.94 -38.38 22.94
C PRO A 333 22.68 -38.57 23.79
N ASP A 334 22.72 -38.20 25.07
CA ASP A 334 21.58 -38.22 25.98
C ASP A 334 20.63 -37.01 25.87
N GLY A 335 20.89 -36.10 24.91
CA GLY A 335 20.13 -34.89 24.69
C GLY A 335 20.49 -33.72 25.62
N THR A 336 21.48 -33.85 26.48
CA THR A 336 21.95 -32.78 27.37
C THR A 336 22.63 -31.67 26.56
N VAL A 337 22.18 -30.41 26.71
CA VAL A 337 22.79 -29.23 26.10
C VAL A 337 24.02 -28.80 26.90
N THR A 338 25.18 -28.74 26.28
CA THR A 338 26.45 -28.37 26.93
C THR A 338 26.93 -26.98 26.55
N GLY A 339 26.50 -26.45 25.43
CA GLY A 339 26.91 -25.15 24.94
C GLY A 339 26.17 -24.80 23.64
N PHE A 340 26.59 -23.72 23.00
CA PHE A 340 26.24 -23.41 21.63
C PHE A 340 27.29 -22.51 20.97
N THR A 341 27.31 -22.51 19.64
CA THR A 341 28.04 -21.54 18.82
C THR A 341 27.05 -20.57 18.20
N PHE A 342 27.27 -19.29 18.40
CA PHE A 342 26.53 -18.21 17.79
C PHE A 342 27.33 -17.61 16.63
N SER A 343 26.69 -17.38 15.49
CA SER A 343 27.28 -16.78 14.30
C SER A 343 26.42 -15.61 13.82
N LEU A 344 27.05 -14.46 13.57
CA LEU A 344 26.40 -13.29 12.99
C LEU A 344 27.41 -12.45 12.22
N GLY A 345 27.12 -12.08 10.95
CA GLY A 345 27.97 -11.21 10.16
C GLY A 345 29.37 -11.76 9.90
N GLY A 346 29.56 -13.09 9.92
CA GLY A 346 30.85 -13.76 9.76
C GLY A 346 31.64 -13.97 11.06
N GLU A 347 31.24 -13.35 12.16
CA GLU A 347 31.81 -13.61 13.49
C GLU A 347 31.18 -14.86 14.12
N LYS A 348 31.99 -15.64 14.81
CA LYS A 348 31.55 -16.80 15.60
C LYS A 348 31.97 -16.66 17.05
N ARG A 349 31.08 -16.99 17.97
CA ARG A 349 31.35 -17.02 19.41
C ARG A 349 30.74 -18.28 20.01
N THR A 350 31.56 -19.03 20.73
CA THR A 350 31.14 -20.24 21.44
C THR A 350 30.84 -19.93 22.89
N ALA A 351 29.78 -20.47 23.40
CA ALA A 351 29.35 -20.32 24.79
C ALA A 351 29.08 -21.67 25.44
N THR A 352 29.64 -21.88 26.62
CA THR A 352 29.48 -23.12 27.38
C THR A 352 28.42 -22.96 28.45
N LYS A 353 27.50 -23.93 28.54
CA LYS A 353 26.44 -23.90 29.53
C LYS A 353 27.02 -23.93 30.93
N ALA A 354 26.62 -22.97 31.77
CA ALA A 354 27.01 -22.97 33.19
C ALA A 354 26.26 -24.08 33.95
N PRO A 355 26.85 -24.64 35.00
CA PRO A 355 26.21 -25.66 35.83
C PRO A 355 24.89 -25.21 36.41
#